data_82e0e08302d7621633e7fbff43c82c25
#
_entry.id   82e0e08302d7621633e7fbff43c82c25
#
_cell.length_a   1.000
_cell.length_b   1.000
_cell.length_c   1.000
_cell.angle_alpha   90.00
_cell.angle_beta   90.00
_cell.angle_gamma   90.00
#
_symmetry.space_group_name_H-M   'P 1'
#
loop_
_entity.id
_entity.type
_entity.pdbx_description
1 polymer ?
#
loop_
_entity_poly.entity_id
_entity_poly.type
_entity_poly.pdbx_seq_one_letter_code
_entity_poly.pdbx_strand_id
1 'polypeptide(L)'
;LAIANALSHDIYYKIIDPKADVRKRLLVARALLIVIGAAGAYIASMRITSILGAVAWAFDFAMSGLFFPLILGVWWKRATRQGAIAGMIAGLASGTAYLIYVYPKFMGNAPWLGIDHLRFGIIGASVCLVVMVVVSLMTEEPDKATQQMVDEVRVPSGKTILGKQH
;
A
#
# COMPACT_ATOMS: atom_id res chain seq x y z
N LEU A 1 3.00 15.10 1.30
CA LEU A 1 1.95 15.58 2.21
C LEU A 1 1.22 14.39 2.86
N ALA A 2 0.72 13.41 2.09
CA ALA A 2 0.03 12.22 2.62
C ALA A 2 0.88 11.42 3.61
N ILE A 3 2.15 11.15 3.28
CA ILE A 3 3.08 10.43 4.16
C ILE A 3 3.30 11.18 5.48
N ALA A 4 3.52 12.51 5.41
CA ALA A 4 3.72 13.33 6.60
C ALA A 4 2.48 13.33 7.52
N ASN A 5 1.27 13.39 6.93
CA ASN A 5 0.03 13.29 7.66
C ASN A 5 -0.18 11.90 8.29
N ALA A 6 0.07 10.83 7.55
CA ALA A 6 -0.03 9.46 8.07
C ALA A 6 0.94 9.24 9.24
N LEU A 7 2.21 9.63 9.10
CA LEU A 7 3.20 9.52 10.18
C LEU A 7 2.84 10.38 11.40
N SER A 8 2.39 11.61 11.18
CA SER A 8 2.02 12.52 12.27
C SER A 8 0.74 12.09 12.98
N HIS A 9 -0.29 11.70 12.24
CA HIS A 9 -1.59 11.35 12.81
C HIS A 9 -1.66 9.90 13.26
N ASP A 10 -1.26 8.95 12.43
CA ASP A 10 -1.48 7.53 12.72
C ASP A 10 -0.39 6.93 13.59
N ILE A 11 0.87 7.36 13.44
CA ILE A 11 1.96 6.87 14.24
C ILE A 11 2.19 7.77 15.47
N TYR A 12 2.45 9.06 15.28
CA TYR A 12 2.78 9.91 16.42
C TYR A 12 1.60 10.08 17.37
N TYR A 13 0.45 10.52 16.87
CA TYR A 13 -0.71 10.80 17.72
C TYR A 13 -1.39 9.55 18.27
N LYS A 14 -1.61 8.51 17.47
CA LYS A 14 -2.33 7.31 17.95
C LYS A 14 -1.47 6.35 18.77
N ILE A 15 -0.14 6.28 18.48
CA ILE A 15 0.74 5.26 19.06
C ILE A 15 1.69 5.88 20.08
N ILE A 16 2.35 7.00 19.76
CA ILE A 16 3.44 7.56 20.60
C ILE A 16 2.90 8.49 21.68
N ASP A 17 2.09 9.49 21.33
CA ASP A 17 1.55 10.47 22.29
C ASP A 17 0.07 10.81 21.99
N PRO A 18 -0.87 9.97 22.47
CA PRO A 18 -2.30 10.22 22.28
C PRO A 18 -2.84 11.51 22.94
N LYS A 19 -2.08 12.05 23.90
CA LYS A 19 -2.45 13.28 24.63
C LYS A 19 -1.73 14.53 24.12
N ALA A 20 -1.00 14.41 22.98
CA ALA A 20 -0.27 15.54 22.43
C ALA A 20 -1.19 16.73 22.10
N ASP A 21 -0.78 17.92 22.52
CA ASP A 21 -1.46 19.16 22.19
C ASP A 21 -1.42 19.45 20.68
N VAL A 22 -2.41 20.16 20.18
CA VAL A 22 -2.55 20.51 18.76
C VAL A 22 -1.28 21.17 18.20
N ARG A 23 -0.63 22.03 19.01
CA ARG A 23 0.63 22.68 18.61
C ARG A 23 1.77 21.68 18.39
N LYS A 24 1.91 20.68 19.27
CA LYS A 24 2.92 19.63 19.13
C LYS A 24 2.67 18.79 17.87
N ARG A 25 1.42 18.40 17.62
CA ARG A 25 1.05 17.66 16.41
C ARG A 25 1.42 18.42 15.15
N LEU A 26 1.12 19.73 15.12
CA LEU A 26 1.43 20.58 13.98
C LEU A 26 2.94 20.73 13.75
N LEU A 27 3.71 20.85 14.82
CA LEU A 27 5.19 20.90 14.75
C LEU A 27 5.75 19.57 14.21
N VAL A 28 5.28 18.43 14.71
CA VAL A 28 5.73 17.12 14.24
C VAL A 28 5.37 16.93 12.76
N ALA A 29 4.15 17.29 12.36
CA ALA A 29 3.72 17.21 10.96
C ALA A 29 4.61 18.06 10.04
N ARG A 30 4.94 19.29 10.45
CA ARG A 30 5.82 20.20 9.70
C ARG A 30 7.25 19.67 9.63
N ALA A 31 7.80 19.17 10.75
CA ALA A 31 9.14 18.59 10.79
C ALA A 31 9.23 17.36 9.87
N LEU A 32 8.25 16.47 9.93
CA LEU A 32 8.16 15.30 9.03
C LEU A 32 8.03 15.71 7.57
N LEU A 33 7.27 16.77 7.26
CA LEU A 33 7.16 17.25 5.90
C LEU A 33 8.51 17.72 5.35
N ILE A 34 9.28 18.47 6.15
CA ILE A 34 10.63 18.94 5.78
C ILE A 34 11.56 17.74 5.58
N VAL A 35 11.58 16.79 6.50
CA VAL A 35 12.45 15.60 6.42
C VAL A 35 12.12 14.77 5.19
N ILE A 36 10.85 14.50 4.94
CA ILE A 36 10.40 13.71 3.78
C ILE A 36 10.69 14.48 2.48
N GLY A 37 10.47 15.80 2.47
CA GLY A 37 10.78 16.66 1.32
C GLY A 37 12.27 16.67 1.00
N ALA A 38 13.12 16.81 2.03
CA ALA A 38 14.58 16.76 1.87
C ALA A 38 15.08 15.41 1.39
N ALA A 39 14.55 14.32 1.97
CA ALA A 39 14.86 12.95 1.54
C ALA A 39 14.45 12.72 0.08
N GLY A 40 13.26 13.16 -0.31
CA GLY A 40 12.79 13.08 -1.69
C GLY A 40 13.66 13.88 -2.66
N ALA A 41 14.04 15.10 -2.30
CA ALA A 41 14.94 15.95 -3.09
C ALA A 41 16.33 15.30 -3.23
N TYR A 42 16.85 14.73 -2.15
CA TYR A 42 18.13 14.01 -2.17
C TYR A 42 18.09 12.80 -3.12
N ILE A 43 17.06 11.96 -3.01
CA ILE A 43 16.89 10.80 -3.90
C ILE A 43 16.72 11.24 -5.36
N ALA A 44 15.95 12.31 -5.59
CA ALA A 44 15.78 12.87 -6.93
C ALA A 44 17.08 13.38 -7.54
N SER A 45 17.98 13.98 -6.71
CA SER A 45 19.29 14.45 -7.16
C SER A 45 20.21 13.33 -7.65
N MET A 46 20.02 12.10 -7.15
CA MET A 46 20.78 10.92 -7.60
C MET A 46 20.44 10.48 -9.03
N ARG A 47 19.37 10.99 -9.62
CA ARG A 47 18.91 10.64 -10.98
C ARG A 47 18.90 9.13 -11.23
N ILE A 48 18.36 8.37 -10.27
CA ILE A 48 18.32 6.90 -10.35
C ILE A 48 17.54 6.47 -11.58
N THR A 49 16.38 7.09 -11.83
CA THR A 49 15.54 6.83 -13.00
C THR A 49 15.00 8.14 -13.61
N SER A 50 14.35 8.06 -14.76
CA SER A 50 13.62 9.19 -15.33
C SER A 50 12.37 9.52 -14.50
N ILE A 51 11.80 10.71 -14.67
CA ILE A 51 10.56 11.12 -14.00
C ILE A 51 9.43 10.12 -14.31
N LEU A 52 9.30 9.73 -15.57
CA LEU A 52 8.30 8.74 -16.00
C LEU A 52 8.55 7.37 -15.36
N GLY A 53 9.81 6.95 -15.28
CA GLY A 53 10.20 5.71 -14.60
C GLY A 53 9.89 5.73 -13.11
N ALA A 54 10.10 6.86 -12.42
CA ALA A 54 9.75 7.01 -11.00
C ALA A 54 8.23 6.90 -10.77
N VAL A 55 7.42 7.46 -11.67
CA VAL A 55 5.95 7.34 -11.62
C VAL A 55 5.53 5.88 -11.85
N ALA A 56 6.09 5.21 -12.86
CA ALA A 56 5.81 3.79 -13.12
C ALA A 56 6.15 2.93 -11.88
N TRP A 57 7.31 3.13 -11.27
CA TRP A 57 7.69 2.43 -10.04
C TRP A 57 6.72 2.68 -8.88
N ALA A 58 6.21 3.91 -8.72
CA ALA A 58 5.24 4.20 -7.67
C ALA A 58 3.95 3.38 -7.85
N PHE A 59 3.45 3.26 -9.08
CA PHE A 59 2.29 2.41 -9.38
C PHE A 59 2.60 0.92 -9.22
N ASP A 60 3.77 0.47 -9.61
CA ASP A 60 4.20 -0.92 -9.46
C ASP A 60 4.36 -1.32 -7.99
N PHE A 61 4.88 -0.44 -7.13
CA PHE A 61 4.89 -0.66 -5.68
C PHE A 61 3.47 -0.73 -5.10
N ALA A 62 2.59 0.19 -5.51
CA ALA A 62 1.20 0.16 -5.08
C ALA A 62 0.48 -1.12 -5.55
N MET A 63 0.72 -1.53 -6.80
CA MET A 63 0.20 -2.78 -7.35
C MET A 63 0.71 -4.00 -6.58
N SER A 64 2.01 -4.04 -6.26
CA SER A 64 2.63 -5.17 -5.55
C SER A 64 2.09 -5.38 -4.15
N GLY A 65 1.74 -4.29 -3.43
CA GLY A 65 1.35 -4.37 -2.03
C GLY A 65 -0.13 -4.16 -1.76
N LEU A 66 -0.84 -3.36 -2.55
CA LEU A 66 -2.19 -2.91 -2.20
C LEU A 66 -3.29 -3.47 -3.08
N PHE A 67 -3.01 -3.80 -4.33
CA PHE A 67 -4.03 -4.17 -5.31
C PHE A 67 -4.88 -5.36 -4.85
N PHE A 68 -4.28 -6.50 -4.58
CA PHE A 68 -5.03 -7.69 -4.17
C PHE A 68 -5.59 -7.61 -2.75
N PRO A 69 -4.91 -7.05 -1.74
CA PRO A 69 -5.52 -6.81 -0.44
C PRO A 69 -6.78 -5.95 -0.49
N LEU A 70 -6.82 -4.93 -1.34
CA LEU A 70 -8.01 -4.10 -1.52
C LEU A 70 -9.14 -4.88 -2.23
N ILE A 71 -8.83 -5.54 -3.34
CA ILE A 71 -9.85 -6.30 -4.08
C ILE A 71 -10.39 -7.45 -3.23
N LEU A 72 -9.52 -8.30 -2.71
CA LEU A 72 -9.95 -9.46 -1.92
C LEU A 72 -10.59 -9.03 -0.59
N GLY A 73 -10.13 -7.95 0.03
CA GLY A 73 -10.74 -7.41 1.25
C GLY A 73 -12.19 -6.97 1.05
N VAL A 74 -12.54 -6.45 -0.14
CA VAL A 74 -13.91 -6.04 -0.47
C VAL A 74 -14.75 -7.20 -1.03
N TRP A 75 -14.16 -8.11 -1.80
CA TRP A 75 -14.92 -9.12 -2.54
C TRP A 75 -14.87 -10.52 -1.94
N TRP A 76 -13.90 -10.83 -1.12
CA TRP A 76 -13.71 -12.17 -0.59
C TRP A 76 -13.88 -12.22 0.93
N LYS A 77 -15.02 -12.75 1.40
CA LYS A 77 -15.38 -12.83 2.84
C LYS A 77 -14.40 -13.65 3.69
N ARG A 78 -13.64 -14.53 3.05
CA ARG A 78 -12.64 -15.39 3.72
C ARG A 78 -11.29 -14.68 3.89
N ALA A 79 -11.11 -13.47 3.33
CA ALA A 79 -9.90 -12.68 3.50
C ALA A 79 -9.67 -12.35 4.98
N THR A 80 -8.49 -12.69 5.50
CA THR A 80 -8.12 -12.44 6.90
C THR A 80 -7.13 -11.30 6.99
N ARG A 81 -7.10 -10.62 8.15
CA ARG A 81 -6.11 -9.57 8.43
C ARG A 81 -4.68 -10.07 8.29
N GLN A 82 -4.40 -11.29 8.78
CA GLN A 82 -3.07 -11.90 8.70
C GLN A 82 -2.69 -12.21 7.26
N GLY A 83 -3.63 -12.73 6.45
CA GLY A 83 -3.43 -12.96 5.03
C GLY A 83 -3.13 -11.68 4.26
N ALA A 84 -3.87 -10.60 4.54
CA ALA A 84 -3.63 -9.30 3.91
C ALA A 84 -2.24 -8.74 4.25
N ILE A 85 -1.85 -8.76 5.53
CA ILE A 85 -0.53 -8.27 5.97
C ILE A 85 0.59 -9.11 5.35
N ALA A 86 0.49 -10.44 5.42
CA ALA A 86 1.49 -11.33 4.83
C ALA A 86 1.60 -11.13 3.31
N GLY A 87 0.47 -11.01 2.62
CA GLY A 87 0.42 -10.73 1.18
C GLY A 87 1.08 -9.41 0.81
N MET A 88 0.78 -8.32 1.53
CA MET A 88 1.41 -7.02 1.32
C MET A 88 2.92 -7.07 1.49
N ILE A 89 3.41 -7.68 2.58
CA ILE A 89 4.85 -7.79 2.85
C ILE A 89 5.53 -8.64 1.77
N ALA A 90 4.99 -9.80 1.45
CA ALA A 90 5.56 -10.70 0.45
C ALA A 90 5.55 -10.07 -0.95
N GLY A 91 4.47 -9.41 -1.33
CA GLY A 91 4.34 -8.73 -2.61
C GLY A 91 5.33 -7.58 -2.77
N LEU A 92 5.44 -6.71 -1.76
CA LEU A 92 6.41 -5.61 -1.77
C LEU A 92 7.86 -6.14 -1.77
N ALA A 93 8.16 -7.15 -0.95
CA ALA A 93 9.51 -7.72 -0.88
C ALA A 93 9.92 -8.37 -2.21
N SER A 94 9.04 -9.20 -2.79
CA SER A 94 9.33 -9.87 -4.06
C SER A 94 9.41 -8.90 -5.24
N GLY A 95 8.51 -7.93 -5.32
CA GLY A 95 8.55 -6.87 -6.33
C GLY A 95 9.82 -6.05 -6.24
N THR A 96 10.21 -5.63 -5.03
CA THR A 96 11.47 -4.88 -4.79
C THR A 96 12.69 -5.73 -5.15
N ALA A 97 12.73 -6.99 -4.73
CA ALA A 97 13.83 -7.90 -5.06
C ALA A 97 13.98 -8.07 -6.58
N TYR A 98 12.85 -8.22 -7.28
CA TYR A 98 12.85 -8.34 -8.73
C TYR A 98 13.30 -7.05 -9.42
N LEU A 99 12.87 -5.87 -8.93
CA LEU A 99 13.34 -4.58 -9.42
C LEU A 99 14.87 -4.47 -9.31
N ILE A 100 15.42 -4.82 -8.14
CA ILE A 100 16.88 -4.80 -7.90
C ILE A 100 17.59 -5.77 -8.85
N TYR A 101 17.01 -6.95 -9.06
CA TYR A 101 17.58 -7.98 -9.93
C TYR A 101 17.69 -7.54 -11.39
N VAL A 102 16.66 -6.87 -11.93
CA VAL A 102 16.58 -6.51 -13.36
C VAL A 102 17.14 -5.13 -13.67
N TYR A 103 17.09 -4.19 -12.71
CA TYR A 103 17.44 -2.81 -12.98
C TYR A 103 18.94 -2.62 -13.26
N PRO A 104 19.33 -2.00 -14.42
CA PRO A 104 20.73 -1.96 -14.88
C PRO A 104 21.71 -1.28 -13.92
N LYS A 105 21.25 -0.31 -13.10
CA LYS A 105 22.10 0.35 -12.09
C LYS A 105 22.33 -0.46 -10.83
N PHE A 106 21.61 -1.57 -10.64
CA PHE A 106 21.80 -2.50 -9.53
C PHE A 106 22.46 -3.77 -10.03
N MET A 107 21.70 -4.81 -10.38
CA MET A 107 22.25 -6.08 -10.85
C MET A 107 22.24 -6.21 -12.37
N GLY A 108 21.29 -5.61 -13.07
CA GLY A 108 21.22 -5.58 -14.53
C GLY A 108 21.03 -6.93 -15.21
N ASN A 109 20.41 -7.90 -14.55
CA ASN A 109 20.17 -9.21 -15.11
C ASN A 109 19.08 -9.20 -16.18
N ALA A 110 19.05 -10.22 -17.02
CA ALA A 110 18.02 -10.38 -18.03
C ALA A 110 16.61 -10.50 -17.40
N PRO A 111 15.62 -9.80 -17.96
CA PRO A 111 14.26 -9.83 -17.43
C PRO A 111 13.60 -11.19 -17.68
N TRP A 112 12.88 -11.72 -16.69
CA TRP A 112 12.11 -12.94 -16.83
C TRP A 112 10.84 -12.67 -17.64
N LEU A 113 10.57 -13.49 -18.65
CA LEU A 113 9.39 -13.40 -19.51
C LEU A 113 9.17 -12.01 -20.16
N GLY A 114 10.24 -11.22 -20.34
CA GLY A 114 10.15 -9.87 -20.89
C GLY A 114 9.58 -8.82 -19.91
N ILE A 115 9.47 -9.15 -18.61
CA ILE A 115 9.02 -8.23 -17.56
C ILE A 115 10.23 -7.39 -17.14
N ASP A 116 10.31 -6.16 -17.63
CA ASP A 116 11.39 -5.25 -17.30
C ASP A 116 11.16 -4.54 -15.94
N HIS A 117 12.11 -3.69 -15.57
CA HIS A 117 12.07 -2.92 -14.32
C HIS A 117 10.91 -1.90 -14.22
N LEU A 118 10.18 -1.63 -15.30
CA LEU A 118 8.99 -0.78 -15.31
C LEU A 118 7.69 -1.57 -15.17
N ARG A 119 7.77 -2.88 -14.95
CA ARG A 119 6.63 -3.80 -14.84
C ARG A 119 6.80 -4.80 -13.70
N PHE A 120 7.70 -4.53 -12.75
CA PHE A 120 7.96 -5.46 -11.65
C PHE A 120 6.73 -5.68 -10.74
N GLY A 121 5.78 -4.75 -10.78
CA GLY A 121 4.51 -4.86 -10.07
C GLY A 121 3.74 -6.13 -10.39
N ILE A 122 3.87 -6.68 -11.60
CA ILE A 122 3.23 -7.94 -11.98
C ILE A 122 3.75 -9.10 -11.11
N ILE A 123 5.06 -9.18 -10.89
CA ILE A 123 5.67 -10.22 -10.05
C ILE A 123 5.23 -10.03 -8.60
N GLY A 124 5.36 -8.80 -8.07
CA GLY A 124 4.95 -8.49 -6.71
C GLY A 124 3.47 -8.76 -6.44
N ALA A 125 2.59 -8.36 -7.35
CA ALA A 125 1.16 -8.60 -7.23
C ALA A 125 0.81 -10.09 -7.27
N SER A 126 1.42 -10.87 -8.17
CA SER A 126 1.20 -12.30 -8.24
C SER A 126 1.58 -13.01 -6.94
N VAL A 127 2.73 -12.66 -6.36
CA VAL A 127 3.17 -13.20 -5.06
C VAL A 127 2.22 -12.75 -3.95
N CYS A 128 1.83 -11.47 -3.93
CA CYS A 128 0.86 -10.93 -2.97
C CYS A 128 -0.45 -11.73 -2.99
N LEU A 129 -1.01 -11.99 -4.18
CA LEU A 129 -2.23 -12.78 -4.34
C LEU A 129 -2.08 -14.17 -3.75
N VAL A 130 -1.04 -14.90 -4.17
CA VAL A 130 -0.83 -16.28 -3.73
C VAL A 130 -0.65 -16.36 -2.21
N VAL A 131 0.23 -15.52 -1.65
CA VAL A 131 0.49 -15.51 -0.20
C VAL A 131 -0.75 -15.11 0.58
N MET A 132 -1.47 -14.06 0.13
CA MET A 132 -2.71 -13.64 0.80
C MET A 132 -3.76 -14.73 0.82
N VAL A 133 -3.98 -15.43 -0.30
CA VAL A 133 -4.96 -16.52 -0.39
C VAL A 133 -4.53 -17.68 0.50
N VAL A 134 -3.29 -18.14 0.40
CA VAL A 134 -2.78 -19.29 1.18
C VAL A 134 -2.86 -18.99 2.67
N VAL A 135 -2.34 -17.85 3.13
CA VAL A 135 -2.37 -17.49 4.55
C VAL A 135 -3.80 -17.29 5.05
N SER A 136 -4.68 -16.68 4.25
CA SER A 136 -6.08 -16.54 4.63
C SER A 136 -6.79 -17.89 4.77
N LEU A 137 -6.46 -18.87 3.95
CA LEU A 137 -7.02 -20.23 4.07
C LEU A 137 -6.47 -21.00 5.27
N MET A 138 -5.23 -20.72 5.68
CA MET A 138 -4.57 -21.36 6.83
C MET A 138 -4.93 -20.71 8.17
N THR A 139 -5.51 -19.53 8.17
CA THR A 139 -5.91 -18.79 9.38
C THR A 139 -7.41 -18.96 9.66
N GLU A 140 -7.81 -18.70 10.91
CA GLU A 140 -9.22 -18.77 11.31
C GLU A 140 -10.10 -17.82 10.48
N GLU A 141 -11.34 -18.20 10.29
CA GLU A 141 -12.30 -17.38 9.53
C GLU A 141 -12.57 -16.05 10.24
N PRO A 142 -12.75 -14.97 9.47
CA PRO A 142 -13.18 -13.69 10.05
C PRO A 142 -14.53 -13.81 10.75
N ASP A 143 -14.71 -13.06 11.83
CA ASP A 143 -15.96 -12.99 12.56
C ASP A 143 -17.15 -12.65 11.66
N LYS A 144 -18.34 -13.12 12.04
CA LYS A 144 -19.59 -12.82 11.31
C LYS A 144 -19.83 -11.32 11.17
N ALA A 145 -19.43 -10.52 12.15
CA ALA A 145 -19.50 -9.06 12.09
C ALA A 145 -18.63 -8.47 10.97
N THR A 146 -17.42 -8.99 10.80
CA THR A 146 -16.51 -8.59 9.71
C THR A 146 -17.07 -9.01 8.35
N GLN A 147 -17.63 -10.21 8.24
CA GLN A 147 -18.26 -10.69 7.02
C GLN A 147 -19.50 -9.86 6.63
N GLN A 148 -20.31 -9.43 7.61
CA GLN A 148 -21.44 -8.52 7.39
C GLN A 148 -20.97 -7.15 6.92
N MET A 149 -19.91 -6.60 7.53
CA MET A 149 -19.31 -5.34 7.08
C MET A 149 -18.88 -5.41 5.59
N VAL A 150 -18.31 -6.52 5.15
CA VAL A 150 -17.93 -6.73 3.75
C VAL A 150 -19.16 -6.71 2.83
N ASP A 151 -20.31 -7.21 3.28
CA ASP A 151 -21.57 -7.12 2.52
C ASP A 151 -22.11 -5.67 2.50
N GLU A 152 -22.09 -4.98 3.63
CA GLU A 152 -22.59 -3.61 3.75
C GLU A 152 -21.78 -2.61 2.91
N VAL A 153 -20.46 -2.78 2.80
CA VAL A 153 -19.58 -1.94 1.96
C VAL A 153 -19.97 -2.02 0.49
N ARG A 154 -20.57 -3.13 0.05
CA ARG A 154 -20.99 -3.32 -1.36
C ARG A 154 -22.39 -2.77 -1.64
N VAL A 155 -23.22 -2.64 -0.61
CA VAL A 155 -24.58 -2.16 -0.76
C VAL A 155 -24.66 -0.75 -0.20
N PRO A 156 -24.85 0.29 -1.03
CA PRO A 156 -24.99 1.64 -0.52
C PRO A 156 -26.30 1.74 0.30
N SER A 157 -26.18 1.70 1.62
CA SER A 157 -27.29 1.82 2.57
C SER A 157 -27.69 3.28 2.86
N GLY A 158 -27.15 4.23 2.15
CA GLY A 158 -27.45 5.66 2.28
C GLY A 158 -28.81 6.01 1.67
N LYS A 159 -29.67 6.72 2.42
CA LYS A 159 -30.81 7.43 1.85
C LYS A 159 -30.28 8.35 0.73
N THR A 160 -30.68 8.09 -0.50
CA THR A 160 -30.30 8.92 -1.64
C THR A 160 -30.75 10.36 -1.37
N ILE A 161 -29.79 11.29 -1.37
CA ILE A 161 -30.06 12.75 -1.19
C ILE A 161 -30.98 13.26 -2.31
N LEU A 162 -31.10 12.54 -3.42
CA LEU A 162 -31.97 12.84 -4.56
C LEU A 162 -33.47 12.59 -4.32
N GLY A 163 -33.86 12.03 -3.17
CA GLY A 163 -35.27 11.79 -2.82
C GLY A 163 -36.00 12.98 -2.15
N LYS A 164 -35.43 14.17 -2.08
CA LYS A 164 -36.02 15.36 -1.47
C LYS A 164 -36.16 16.54 -2.46
N GLN A 165 -36.53 16.28 -3.69
CA GLN A 165 -37.00 17.34 -4.61
C GLN A 165 -38.36 16.89 -5.19
N HIS A 166 -39.40 16.95 -4.34
CA HIS A 166 -40.79 17.16 -4.74
C HIS A 166 -41.53 17.81 -3.58
#